data_1da73bda055b817285091e03f19eec62
#
_entry.id   1da73bda055b817285091e03f19eec62
#
_cell.length_a   1.000
_cell.length_b   1.000
_cell.length_c   1.000
_cell.angle_alpha   90.00
_cell.angle_beta   90.00
_cell.angle_gamma   90.00
#
_symmetry.space_group_name_H-M   'P 1'
#
loop_
_entity.id
_entity.type
_entity.pdbx_description
1 polymer ?
#
loop_
_entity_poly.entity_id
_entity_poly.type
_entity_poly.pdbx_seq_one_letter_code
_entity_poly.pdbx_strand_id
1 'polypeptide(L)'
;VSITIDSSLLGTSEHLCVDHDGFTRVKNVDKESWHLSGEIKLASNRCWDTALKLAGKYSLPTPPEKYRKMMSVIIPPGSKVPWSFVIPKAEYQSYFKGMVSAASVQDVDTSYYENIWVHGNQLLSSLRAAKVDGQLIDKLSAESVHSSSTVSSFAPRGGGYAQPVVYDRFGTVTGRLVVESGPNILLLKKEHRSILRPSTPGGAIVSLDFSALEARILLYESGGTCGDEDLYESIARRVGSTSRSIVKAAVLAELYGSSKNALALTLGMSHEHLSEFIRKVEEVINTKKLLASLKKQFSNEGWITNKYGRRIEVSRPQDNIFVNYYAQSTGVDVSLYGFNKILNELGLDGIRPLFVLHDALILDVREDRLKNVESMKSVSVPGYSSKFPLKLEMLQGQ
;
A
#
# COMPACT_ATOMS: atom_id res chain seq x y z
N VAL A 1 12.41 12.24 -21.92
CA VAL A 1 11.68 10.98 -21.65
C VAL A 1 10.83 10.63 -22.86
N SER A 2 10.88 9.40 -23.37
CA SER A 2 10.04 8.93 -24.47
C SER A 2 8.75 8.33 -23.91
N ILE A 3 7.60 8.79 -24.39
CA ILE A 3 6.28 8.37 -23.91
C ILE A 3 5.49 7.81 -25.07
N THR A 4 5.03 6.57 -24.94
CA THR A 4 4.26 5.87 -25.96
C THR A 4 2.78 5.84 -25.59
N ILE A 5 1.94 6.42 -26.44
CA ILE A 5 0.48 6.31 -26.36
C ILE A 5 0.08 4.97 -27.01
N ASP A 6 -0.62 4.11 -26.26
CA ASP A 6 -0.98 2.76 -26.68
C ASP A 6 -1.88 2.77 -27.94
N SER A 7 -1.57 1.90 -28.89
CA SER A 7 -2.36 1.72 -30.11
C SER A 7 -3.83 1.36 -29.84
N SER A 8 -4.12 0.69 -28.71
CA SER A 8 -5.50 0.40 -28.30
C SER A 8 -6.32 1.64 -27.99
N LEU A 9 -5.67 2.73 -27.52
CA LEU A 9 -6.31 4.03 -27.34
C LEU A 9 -6.58 4.71 -28.68
N LEU A 10 -5.64 4.57 -29.62
CA LEU A 10 -5.70 5.22 -30.92
C LEU A 10 -6.66 4.51 -31.89
N GLY A 11 -7.00 3.23 -31.65
CA GLY A 11 -7.72 2.40 -32.61
C GLY A 11 -6.93 2.13 -33.89
N THR A 12 -5.61 2.10 -33.79
CA THR A 12 -4.68 1.87 -34.92
C THR A 12 -3.82 0.64 -34.65
N SER A 13 -3.13 0.16 -35.67
CA SER A 13 -2.15 -0.93 -35.54
C SER A 13 -0.78 -0.45 -35.01
N GLU A 14 -0.58 0.85 -34.93
CA GLU A 14 0.68 1.47 -34.49
C GLU A 14 0.45 2.33 -33.26
N HIS A 15 1.47 2.38 -32.41
CA HIS A 15 1.53 3.27 -31.26
C HIS A 15 2.02 4.66 -31.68
N LEU A 16 1.72 5.68 -30.88
CA LEU A 16 2.26 7.03 -31.06
C LEU A 16 3.33 7.28 -29.99
N CYS A 17 4.58 7.40 -30.40
CA CYS A 17 5.67 7.80 -29.54
C CYS A 17 5.79 9.32 -29.53
N VAL A 18 5.93 9.89 -28.32
CA VAL A 18 6.10 11.33 -28.09
C VAL A 18 7.43 11.52 -27.35
N ASP A 19 8.31 12.30 -27.93
CA ASP A 19 9.61 12.66 -27.35
C ASP A 19 9.92 14.16 -27.59
N HIS A 20 11.17 14.56 -27.35
CA HIS A 20 11.61 15.94 -27.54
C HIS A 20 11.67 16.37 -29.02
N ASP A 21 11.79 15.40 -29.94
CA ASP A 21 11.83 15.66 -31.38
C ASP A 21 10.43 15.70 -32.04
N GLY A 22 9.37 15.31 -31.28
CA GLY A 22 7.99 15.38 -31.74
C GLY A 22 7.23 14.06 -31.65
N PHE A 23 6.50 13.71 -32.70
CA PHE A 23 5.59 12.57 -32.74
C PHE A 23 6.01 11.58 -33.81
N THR A 24 6.21 10.32 -33.42
CA THR A 24 6.58 9.25 -34.35
C THR A 24 5.65 8.04 -34.18
N ARG A 25 5.20 7.45 -35.28
CA ARG A 25 4.43 6.19 -35.22
C ARG A 25 5.39 5.00 -35.18
N VAL A 26 5.15 4.07 -34.25
CA VAL A 26 5.97 2.89 -34.04
C VAL A 26 5.12 1.64 -33.93
N LYS A 27 5.57 0.53 -34.54
CA LYS A 27 4.91 -0.78 -34.42
C LYS A 27 5.30 -1.50 -33.14
N ASN A 28 6.56 -1.36 -32.75
CA ASN A 28 7.11 -1.98 -31.56
C ASN A 28 7.49 -0.87 -30.58
N VAL A 29 7.09 -1.05 -29.33
CA VAL A 29 7.40 -0.13 -28.26
C VAL A 29 8.77 -0.46 -27.70
N ASP A 30 9.59 0.55 -27.52
CA ASP A 30 10.83 0.43 -26.76
C ASP A 30 10.52 0.07 -25.30
N LYS A 31 11.21 -0.92 -24.76
CA LYS A 31 11.04 -1.36 -23.36
C LYS A 31 11.38 -0.26 -22.34
N GLU A 32 12.20 0.70 -22.75
CA GLU A 32 12.59 1.86 -21.93
C GLU A 32 11.58 3.02 -22.00
N SER A 33 10.65 2.99 -22.95
CA SER A 33 9.60 4.01 -23.08
C SER A 33 8.54 3.91 -21.99
N TRP A 34 8.06 5.05 -21.53
CA TRP A 34 6.90 5.11 -20.67
C TRP A 34 5.61 4.91 -21.46
N HIS A 35 4.64 4.23 -20.85
CA HIS A 35 3.36 3.93 -21.48
C HIS A 35 2.23 4.79 -20.93
N LEU A 36 1.54 5.50 -21.82
CA LEU A 36 0.29 6.18 -21.54
C LEU A 36 -0.85 5.31 -22.07
N SER A 37 -1.63 4.72 -21.18
CA SER A 37 -2.70 3.78 -21.52
C SER A 37 -4.11 4.31 -21.25
N GLY A 38 -4.24 5.48 -20.61
CA GLY A 38 -5.52 6.01 -20.15
C GLY A 38 -6.14 5.24 -18.97
N GLU A 39 -5.43 4.22 -18.48
CA GLU A 39 -5.84 3.40 -17.35
C GLU A 39 -4.64 3.12 -16.44
N ILE A 40 -4.84 3.27 -15.13
CA ILE A 40 -3.81 2.93 -14.15
C ILE A 40 -3.77 1.41 -14.03
N LYS A 41 -2.68 0.80 -14.55
CA LYS A 41 -2.45 -0.66 -14.46
C LYS A 41 -1.41 -0.97 -13.41
N LEU A 42 -1.74 -1.88 -12.50
CA LEU A 42 -0.81 -2.31 -11.46
C LEU A 42 0.43 -3.04 -12.02
N ALA A 43 0.27 -3.73 -13.15
CA ALA A 43 1.31 -4.58 -13.74
C ALA A 43 2.29 -3.86 -14.68
N SER A 44 2.12 -2.57 -14.96
CA SER A 44 3.03 -1.83 -15.85
C SER A 44 4.25 -1.32 -15.08
N ASN A 45 5.45 -1.63 -15.58
CA ASN A 45 6.70 -1.17 -14.98
C ASN A 45 6.98 0.32 -15.25
N ARG A 46 6.41 0.90 -16.32
CA ARG A 46 6.59 2.31 -16.72
C ARG A 46 5.26 2.90 -17.16
N CYS A 47 4.34 3.07 -16.20
CA CYS A 47 3.01 3.64 -16.44
C CYS A 47 3.05 5.15 -16.24
N TRP A 48 2.99 5.91 -17.36
CA TRP A 48 3.01 7.37 -17.34
C TRP A 48 1.80 7.98 -16.66
N ASP A 49 0.63 7.36 -16.83
CA ASP A 49 -0.60 7.74 -16.13
C ASP A 49 -0.38 7.79 -14.61
N THR A 50 0.27 6.76 -14.08
CA THR A 50 0.56 6.68 -12.65
C THR A 50 1.63 7.67 -12.22
N ALA A 51 2.70 7.84 -13.00
CA ALA A 51 3.76 8.79 -12.68
C ALA A 51 3.23 10.24 -12.60
N LEU A 52 2.42 10.65 -13.57
CA LEU A 52 1.77 11.96 -13.57
C LEU A 52 0.85 12.15 -12.36
N LYS A 53 0.05 11.14 -12.03
CA LYS A 53 -0.85 11.19 -10.86
C LYS A 53 -0.08 11.31 -9.56
N LEU A 54 1.02 10.58 -9.40
CA LEU A 54 1.89 10.64 -8.22
C LEU A 54 2.60 11.98 -8.08
N ALA A 55 3.01 12.58 -9.21
CA ALA A 55 3.61 13.91 -9.24
C ALA A 55 2.62 15.05 -8.95
N GLY A 56 1.31 14.77 -8.95
CA GLY A 56 0.26 15.77 -8.71
C GLY A 56 0.19 16.86 -9.79
N LYS A 57 0.85 16.65 -10.92
CA LYS A 57 0.98 17.65 -11.99
C LYS A 57 -0.15 17.58 -13.02
N TYR A 58 -0.96 16.51 -13.03
CA TYR A 58 -1.92 16.32 -14.08
C TYR A 58 -3.14 15.49 -13.69
N SER A 59 -4.33 15.97 -14.09
CA SER A 59 -5.55 15.16 -14.13
C SER A 59 -5.62 14.50 -15.50
N LEU A 60 -5.37 13.20 -15.55
CA LEU A 60 -5.46 12.45 -16.80
C LEU A 60 -6.90 12.44 -17.32
N PRO A 61 -7.10 12.64 -18.63
CA PRO A 61 -8.40 12.42 -19.22
C PRO A 61 -8.73 10.93 -19.10
N THR A 62 -9.74 10.61 -18.32
CA THR A 62 -10.30 9.25 -18.29
C THR A 62 -11.47 9.16 -19.26
N PRO A 63 -11.66 8.00 -19.90
CA PRO A 63 -12.87 7.79 -20.70
C PRO A 63 -14.11 8.07 -19.85
N PRO A 64 -15.14 8.75 -20.39
CA PRO A 64 -16.34 9.06 -19.62
C PRO A 64 -16.93 7.82 -18.94
N GLU A 65 -17.33 7.96 -17.68
CA GLU A 65 -17.77 6.82 -16.84
C GLU A 65 -18.89 6.00 -17.45
N LYS A 66 -19.80 6.65 -18.19
CA LYS A 66 -20.88 5.99 -18.93
C LYS A 66 -20.37 4.90 -19.91
N TYR A 67 -19.25 5.19 -20.62
CA TYR A 67 -18.64 4.23 -21.54
C TYR A 67 -17.86 3.16 -20.80
N ARG A 68 -17.17 3.52 -19.74
CA ARG A 68 -16.44 2.55 -18.89
C ARG A 68 -17.41 1.52 -18.29
N LYS A 69 -18.53 1.96 -17.72
CA LYS A 69 -19.57 1.06 -17.17
C LYS A 69 -20.18 0.16 -18.26
N MET A 70 -20.50 0.72 -19.42
CA MET A 70 -21.02 -0.05 -20.53
C MET A 70 -20.03 -1.15 -20.97
N MET A 71 -18.75 -0.78 -21.12
CA MET A 71 -17.73 -1.71 -21.58
C MET A 71 -17.37 -2.77 -20.53
N SER A 72 -17.41 -2.47 -19.23
CA SER A 72 -17.17 -3.45 -18.18
C SER A 72 -18.18 -4.62 -18.14
N VAL A 73 -19.36 -4.42 -18.71
CA VAL A 73 -20.38 -5.48 -18.85
C VAL A 73 -20.12 -6.36 -20.07
N ILE A 74 -19.56 -5.80 -21.14
CA ILE A 74 -19.43 -6.46 -22.45
C ILE A 74 -18.05 -7.11 -22.61
N ILE A 75 -17.02 -6.51 -22.03
CA ILE A 75 -15.63 -6.92 -22.24
C ILE A 75 -15.07 -7.62 -21.00
N PRO A 76 -14.44 -8.79 -21.16
CA PRO A 76 -13.78 -9.49 -20.06
C PRO A 76 -12.73 -8.60 -19.35
N PRO A 77 -12.56 -8.71 -18.03
CA PRO A 77 -11.52 -8.02 -17.30
C PRO A 77 -10.14 -8.23 -17.91
N GLY A 78 -9.37 -7.14 -18.07
CA GLY A 78 -8.02 -7.18 -18.65
C GLY A 78 -7.95 -7.09 -20.17
N SER A 79 -9.10 -7.05 -20.88
CA SER A 79 -9.13 -6.83 -22.32
C SER A 79 -8.85 -5.36 -22.67
N LYS A 80 -8.07 -5.13 -23.71
CA LYS A 80 -7.82 -3.79 -24.24
C LYS A 80 -8.99 -3.33 -25.10
N VAL A 81 -9.50 -2.12 -24.82
CA VAL A 81 -10.61 -1.53 -25.57
C VAL A 81 -10.06 -0.38 -26.43
N PRO A 82 -10.32 -0.38 -27.74
CA PRO A 82 -10.01 0.77 -28.58
C PRO A 82 -11.06 1.87 -28.35
N TRP A 83 -10.78 2.76 -27.40
CA TRP A 83 -11.70 3.84 -27.02
C TRP A 83 -12.13 4.74 -28.16
N SER A 84 -11.30 4.85 -29.23
CA SER A 84 -11.66 5.53 -30.47
C SER A 84 -12.89 4.97 -31.19
N PHE A 85 -13.24 3.70 -30.96
CA PHE A 85 -14.45 3.06 -31.51
C PHE A 85 -15.66 3.18 -30.58
N VAL A 86 -15.43 3.38 -29.29
CA VAL A 86 -16.47 3.39 -28.26
C VAL A 86 -16.98 4.79 -27.96
N ILE A 87 -16.09 5.77 -27.93
CA ILE A 87 -16.41 7.16 -27.63
C ILE A 87 -16.79 7.90 -28.92
N PRO A 88 -17.90 8.65 -28.96
CA PRO A 88 -18.26 9.46 -30.12
C PRO A 88 -17.13 10.39 -30.55
N LYS A 89 -16.95 10.58 -31.85
CA LYS A 89 -15.80 11.31 -32.43
C LYS A 89 -15.53 12.67 -31.79
N ALA A 90 -16.57 13.44 -31.50
CA ALA A 90 -16.42 14.76 -30.89
C ALA A 90 -15.85 14.69 -29.45
N GLU A 91 -16.34 13.77 -28.61
CA GLU A 91 -15.84 13.55 -27.27
C GLU A 91 -14.45 12.90 -27.30
N TYR A 92 -14.19 12.02 -28.27
CA TYR A 92 -12.90 11.35 -28.42
C TYR A 92 -11.78 12.33 -28.81
N GLN A 93 -12.06 13.31 -29.65
CA GLN A 93 -11.06 14.35 -30.00
C GLN A 93 -10.57 15.12 -28.77
N SER A 94 -11.47 15.48 -27.86
CA SER A 94 -11.11 16.15 -26.61
C SER A 94 -10.28 15.24 -25.71
N TYR A 95 -10.70 14.00 -25.57
CA TYR A 95 -9.98 12.96 -24.82
C TYR A 95 -8.56 12.73 -25.37
N PHE A 96 -8.43 12.57 -26.69
CA PHE A 96 -7.15 12.39 -27.37
C PHE A 96 -6.20 13.60 -27.20
N LYS A 97 -6.72 14.82 -27.34
CA LYS A 97 -5.93 16.03 -27.09
C LYS A 97 -5.39 16.07 -25.66
N GLY A 98 -6.21 15.65 -24.68
CA GLY A 98 -5.77 15.54 -23.29
C GLY A 98 -4.65 14.50 -23.11
N MET A 99 -4.71 13.35 -23.78
CA MET A 99 -3.65 12.34 -23.73
C MET A 99 -2.34 12.84 -24.35
N VAL A 100 -2.42 13.50 -25.52
CA VAL A 100 -1.24 14.10 -26.17
C VAL A 100 -0.62 15.17 -25.27
N SER A 101 -1.45 16.03 -24.66
CA SER A 101 -0.97 17.00 -23.67
C SER A 101 -0.29 16.35 -22.48
N ALA A 102 -0.85 15.25 -21.95
CA ALA A 102 -0.25 14.50 -20.86
C ALA A 102 1.09 13.84 -21.27
N ALA A 103 1.18 13.32 -22.49
CA ALA A 103 2.43 12.77 -23.02
C ALA A 103 3.50 13.84 -23.28
N SER A 104 3.10 15.09 -23.48
CA SER A 104 4.01 16.22 -23.74
C SER A 104 4.57 16.86 -22.48
N VAL A 105 4.13 16.45 -21.27
CA VAL A 105 4.69 16.93 -20.01
C VAL A 105 6.08 16.33 -19.83
N GLN A 106 7.12 17.16 -19.75
CA GLN A 106 8.52 16.71 -19.67
C GLN A 106 9.11 16.74 -18.24
N ASP A 107 8.73 17.70 -17.43
CA ASP A 107 9.28 17.92 -16.08
C ASP A 107 8.54 17.12 -15.01
N VAL A 108 8.60 15.81 -15.06
CA VAL A 108 8.04 14.92 -14.06
C VAL A 108 9.17 14.18 -13.34
N ASP A 109 9.26 14.36 -12.04
CA ASP A 109 10.14 13.54 -11.21
C ASP A 109 9.53 12.13 -11.09
N THR A 110 10.18 11.17 -11.75
CA THR A 110 9.76 9.76 -11.75
C THR A 110 10.47 8.92 -10.67
N SER A 111 11.39 9.52 -9.91
CA SER A 111 12.25 8.78 -8.95
C SER A 111 11.44 7.99 -7.93
N TYR A 112 10.37 8.57 -7.38
CA TYR A 112 9.49 7.84 -6.47
C TYR A 112 8.84 6.62 -7.16
N TYR A 113 8.35 6.81 -8.39
CA TYR A 113 7.75 5.71 -9.15
C TYR A 113 8.75 4.58 -9.39
N GLU A 114 9.92 4.89 -9.92
CA GLU A 114 10.91 3.90 -10.34
C GLU A 114 11.55 3.17 -9.17
N ASN A 115 11.85 3.88 -8.08
CA ASN A 115 12.58 3.31 -6.95
C ASN A 115 11.68 2.64 -5.90
N ILE A 116 10.41 3.05 -5.78
CA ILE A 116 9.53 2.59 -4.69
C ILE A 116 8.20 2.06 -5.21
N TRP A 117 7.46 2.87 -5.98
CA TRP A 117 6.10 2.53 -6.37
C TRP A 117 6.00 1.23 -7.17
N VAL A 118 6.94 0.99 -8.09
CA VAL A 118 6.97 -0.19 -8.95
C VAL A 118 7.06 -1.49 -8.14
N HIS A 119 7.81 -1.50 -7.04
CA HIS A 119 7.94 -2.68 -6.16
C HIS A 119 6.62 -3.06 -5.50
N GLY A 120 5.83 -2.06 -5.07
CA GLY A 120 4.49 -2.31 -4.57
C GLY A 120 3.55 -2.88 -5.65
N ASN A 121 3.66 -2.42 -6.91
CA ASN A 121 2.90 -2.98 -8.02
C ASN A 121 3.28 -4.44 -8.31
N GLN A 122 4.58 -4.76 -8.28
CA GLN A 122 5.07 -6.13 -8.44
C GLN A 122 4.50 -7.05 -7.36
N LEU A 123 4.56 -6.62 -6.09
CA LEU A 123 3.94 -7.35 -4.98
C LEU A 123 2.45 -7.59 -5.21
N LEU A 124 1.68 -6.53 -5.47
CA LEU A 124 0.22 -6.63 -5.60
C LEU A 124 -0.19 -7.48 -6.82
N SER A 125 0.57 -7.45 -7.91
CA SER A 125 0.34 -8.31 -9.07
C SER A 125 0.71 -9.78 -8.84
N SER A 126 1.53 -10.07 -7.84
CA SER A 126 1.89 -11.44 -7.45
C SER A 126 0.84 -12.12 -6.57
N LEU A 127 -0.13 -11.38 -6.03
CA LEU A 127 -1.18 -11.93 -5.15
C LEU A 127 -2.01 -13.01 -5.88
N ARG A 128 -2.41 -14.02 -5.12
CA ARG A 128 -3.16 -15.18 -5.61
C ARG A 128 -4.47 -15.34 -4.85
N ALA A 129 -5.42 -16.00 -5.49
CA ALA A 129 -6.67 -16.42 -4.85
C ALA A 129 -6.39 -17.30 -3.62
N ALA A 130 -7.04 -16.99 -2.51
CA ALA A 130 -6.95 -17.78 -1.29
C ALA A 130 -7.85 -18.99 -1.36
N LYS A 131 -7.36 -20.17 -0.92
CA LYS A 131 -8.21 -21.32 -0.64
C LYS A 131 -8.99 -21.05 0.63
N VAL A 132 -10.27 -21.37 0.64
CA VAL A 132 -11.20 -21.05 1.73
C VAL A 132 -12.10 -22.22 2.10
N ASP A 133 -12.60 -22.19 3.33
CA ASP A 133 -13.59 -23.13 3.83
C ASP A 133 -14.99 -22.57 3.61
N GLY A 134 -15.68 -23.05 2.55
CA GLY A 134 -17.02 -22.58 2.20
C GLY A 134 -18.06 -22.88 3.29
N GLN A 135 -17.98 -24.05 3.95
CA GLN A 135 -18.94 -24.41 5.00
C GLN A 135 -18.80 -23.50 6.23
N LEU A 136 -17.55 -23.19 6.61
CA LEU A 136 -17.30 -22.26 7.70
C LEU A 136 -17.73 -20.83 7.35
N ILE A 137 -17.55 -20.40 6.10
CA ILE A 137 -18.04 -19.10 5.61
C ILE A 137 -19.56 -19.03 5.71
N ASP A 138 -20.29 -20.06 5.25
CA ASP A 138 -21.74 -20.09 5.32
C ASP A 138 -22.24 -20.05 6.79
N LYS A 139 -21.60 -20.81 7.67
CA LYS A 139 -21.90 -20.81 9.12
C LYS A 139 -21.69 -19.42 9.73
N LEU A 140 -20.49 -18.84 9.58
CA LEU A 140 -20.16 -17.53 10.17
C LEU A 140 -21.01 -16.39 9.58
N SER A 141 -21.38 -16.49 8.30
CA SER A 141 -22.27 -15.52 7.65
C SER A 141 -23.70 -15.57 8.21
N ALA A 142 -24.16 -16.74 8.62
CA ALA A 142 -25.47 -16.92 9.25
C ALA A 142 -25.51 -16.47 10.71
N GLU A 143 -24.41 -16.62 11.45
CA GLU A 143 -24.31 -16.32 12.88
C GLU A 143 -24.18 -14.82 13.20
N SER A 144 -23.71 -13.98 12.26
CA SER A 144 -23.37 -12.58 12.54
C SER A 144 -23.93 -11.62 11.50
N VAL A 145 -24.96 -10.86 11.88
CA VAL A 145 -25.55 -9.81 11.02
C VAL A 145 -24.53 -8.73 10.65
N HIS A 146 -23.62 -8.35 11.54
CA HIS A 146 -22.67 -7.26 11.32
C HIS A 146 -21.39 -7.68 10.52
N SER A 147 -21.04 -8.96 10.52
CA SER A 147 -19.86 -9.46 9.82
C SER A 147 -20.20 -10.24 8.54
N SER A 148 -21.49 -10.49 8.30
CA SER A 148 -22.00 -11.34 7.24
C SER A 148 -21.47 -10.95 5.85
N SER A 149 -21.58 -9.67 5.46
CA SER A 149 -21.12 -9.20 4.16
C SER A 149 -19.60 -9.32 3.96
N THR A 150 -18.82 -9.08 5.02
CA THR A 150 -17.36 -9.24 4.97
C THR A 150 -16.97 -10.69 4.81
N VAL A 151 -17.51 -11.59 5.64
CA VAL A 151 -17.23 -13.02 5.56
C VAL A 151 -17.73 -13.60 4.23
N SER A 152 -18.92 -13.23 3.79
CA SER A 152 -19.49 -13.67 2.50
C SER A 152 -18.66 -13.21 1.29
N SER A 153 -17.90 -12.11 1.40
CA SER A 153 -17.00 -11.68 0.31
C SER A 153 -15.90 -12.71 -0.01
N PHE A 154 -15.64 -13.65 0.90
CA PHE A 154 -14.71 -14.77 0.73
C PHE A 154 -15.35 -16.01 0.11
N ALA A 155 -16.64 -16.00 -0.22
CA ALA A 155 -17.31 -17.15 -0.80
C ALA A 155 -16.55 -17.71 -2.01
N PRO A 156 -16.35 -19.04 -2.10
CA PRO A 156 -15.58 -19.64 -3.18
C PRO A 156 -16.25 -19.45 -4.53
N ARG A 157 -15.46 -19.08 -5.54
CA ARG A 157 -15.91 -18.91 -6.94
C ARG A 157 -15.70 -20.16 -7.78
N GLY A 158 -14.85 -21.09 -7.33
CA GLY A 158 -14.55 -22.35 -7.99
C GLY A 158 -13.38 -23.06 -7.32
N GLY A 159 -13.40 -24.41 -7.28
CA GLY A 159 -12.31 -25.20 -6.73
C GLY A 159 -11.96 -24.94 -5.25
N GLY A 160 -12.85 -24.30 -4.49
CA GLY A 160 -12.59 -23.91 -3.10
C GLY A 160 -11.75 -22.65 -2.94
N TYR A 161 -11.58 -21.83 -4.01
CA TYR A 161 -10.83 -20.60 -3.97
C TYR A 161 -11.76 -19.37 -4.02
N ALA A 162 -11.47 -18.37 -3.20
CA ALA A 162 -12.10 -17.06 -3.28
C ALA A 162 -11.63 -16.31 -4.54
N GLN A 163 -12.30 -15.19 -4.86
CA GLN A 163 -11.82 -14.28 -5.92
C GLN A 163 -10.46 -13.69 -5.48
N PRO A 164 -9.50 -13.45 -6.39
CA PRO A 164 -8.29 -12.67 -6.07
C PRO A 164 -8.66 -11.27 -5.59
N VAL A 165 -7.93 -10.76 -4.60
CA VAL A 165 -8.11 -9.38 -4.13
C VAL A 165 -7.42 -8.39 -5.06
N VAL A 166 -8.06 -7.27 -5.34
CA VAL A 166 -7.49 -6.12 -6.04
C VAL A 166 -7.51 -4.92 -5.10
N TYR A 167 -6.37 -4.23 -5.00
CA TYR A 167 -6.22 -3.06 -4.14
C TYR A 167 -6.12 -1.77 -4.95
N ASP A 168 -6.82 -0.73 -4.49
CA ASP A 168 -6.59 0.65 -4.89
C ASP A 168 -5.51 1.28 -3.98
N ARG A 169 -4.44 1.78 -4.60
CA ARG A 169 -3.33 2.49 -3.94
C ARG A 169 -3.54 4.00 -3.84
N PHE A 170 -4.63 4.50 -4.43
CA PHE A 170 -4.98 5.92 -4.44
C PHE A 170 -6.22 6.22 -3.60
N GLY A 171 -6.90 5.22 -3.07
CA GLY A 171 -8.15 5.36 -2.34
C GLY A 171 -8.02 6.11 -1.01
N THR A 172 -6.81 6.33 -0.51
CA THR A 172 -6.55 7.12 0.70
C THR A 172 -5.45 8.15 0.48
N VAL A 173 -5.47 9.23 1.24
CA VAL A 173 -4.48 10.32 1.14
C VAL A 173 -3.06 9.83 1.44
N THR A 174 -2.90 8.95 2.42
CA THR A 174 -1.60 8.38 2.83
C THR A 174 -1.15 7.20 1.96
N GLY A 175 -1.99 6.71 1.05
CA GLY A 175 -1.71 5.54 0.22
C GLY A 175 -1.96 4.20 0.89
N ARG A 176 -2.59 4.17 2.06
CA ARG A 176 -3.07 2.90 2.63
C ARG A 176 -3.98 2.22 1.63
N LEU A 177 -3.78 0.92 1.47
CA LEU A 177 -4.52 0.11 0.52
C LEU A 177 -6.01 0.07 0.87
N VAL A 178 -6.85 0.17 -0.14
CA VAL A 178 -8.28 -0.06 -0.06
C VAL A 178 -8.63 -1.24 -0.97
N VAL A 179 -9.50 -2.13 -0.54
CA VAL A 179 -9.97 -3.22 -1.41
C VAL A 179 -10.91 -2.63 -2.45
N GLU A 180 -10.51 -2.69 -3.71
CA GLU A 180 -11.32 -2.29 -4.88
C GLU A 180 -12.27 -3.40 -5.28
N SER A 181 -11.78 -4.65 -5.29
CA SER A 181 -12.59 -5.83 -5.59
C SER A 181 -12.01 -7.10 -4.95
N GLY A 182 -12.84 -8.13 -4.84
CA GLY A 182 -12.48 -9.38 -4.17
C GLY A 182 -12.78 -9.39 -2.68
N PRO A 183 -12.19 -10.33 -1.92
CA PRO A 183 -12.44 -10.49 -0.48
C PRO A 183 -11.94 -9.31 0.34
N ASN A 184 -12.80 -8.77 1.21
CA ASN A 184 -12.42 -7.63 2.05
C ASN A 184 -11.66 -8.08 3.31
N ILE A 185 -10.40 -8.43 3.12
CA ILE A 185 -9.50 -8.88 4.21
C ILE A 185 -9.25 -7.77 5.25
N LEU A 186 -9.30 -6.49 4.85
CA LEU A 186 -9.04 -5.36 5.75
C LEU A 186 -10.09 -5.23 6.86
N LEU A 187 -11.32 -5.69 6.60
CA LEU A 187 -12.42 -5.69 7.56
C LEU A 187 -12.65 -7.06 8.21
N LEU A 188 -11.93 -8.12 7.77
CA LEU A 188 -12.09 -9.45 8.33
C LEU A 188 -11.48 -9.51 9.74
N LYS A 189 -12.31 -9.74 10.75
CA LYS A 189 -11.88 -9.89 12.13
C LYS A 189 -10.86 -11.03 12.27
N LYS A 190 -9.93 -10.88 13.22
CA LYS A 190 -8.86 -11.87 13.45
C LYS A 190 -9.43 -13.26 13.72
N GLU A 191 -10.48 -13.37 14.52
CA GLU A 191 -11.20 -14.62 14.86
C GLU A 191 -11.79 -15.36 13.65
N HIS A 192 -12.13 -14.62 12.58
CA HIS A 192 -12.70 -15.18 11.36
C HIS A 192 -11.65 -15.59 10.31
N ARG A 193 -10.37 -15.30 10.53
CA ARG A 193 -9.30 -15.64 9.58
C ARG A 193 -9.09 -17.15 9.43
N SER A 194 -9.65 -17.94 10.35
CA SER A 194 -9.71 -19.40 10.24
C SER A 194 -10.49 -19.92 9.02
N ILE A 195 -11.22 -19.07 8.28
CA ILE A 195 -11.80 -19.44 6.97
C ILE A 195 -10.74 -19.69 5.90
N LEU A 196 -9.54 -19.13 6.02
CA LEU A 196 -8.43 -19.37 5.10
C LEU A 196 -7.90 -20.79 5.30
N ARG A 197 -7.59 -21.48 4.22
CA ARG A 197 -7.06 -22.85 4.23
C ARG A 197 -5.78 -22.92 3.41
N PRO A 198 -4.78 -23.73 3.82
CA PRO A 198 -3.62 -24.02 2.99
C PRO A 198 -4.05 -24.70 1.68
N SER A 199 -3.39 -24.36 0.58
CA SER A 199 -3.65 -24.99 -0.72
C SER A 199 -3.06 -26.39 -0.82
N THR A 200 -2.04 -26.70 -0.01
CA THR A 200 -1.35 -27.99 0.01
C THR A 200 -1.52 -28.69 1.38
N PRO A 201 -1.60 -30.03 1.41
CA PRO A 201 -1.57 -30.78 2.67
C PRO A 201 -0.29 -30.48 3.47
N GLY A 202 -0.41 -30.35 4.79
CA GLY A 202 0.72 -30.01 5.68
C GLY A 202 1.20 -28.56 5.58
N GLY A 203 0.69 -27.77 4.62
CA GLY A 203 0.99 -26.36 4.51
C GLY A 203 0.32 -25.50 5.58
N ALA A 204 0.66 -24.21 5.61
CA ALA A 204 0.13 -23.27 6.60
C ALA A 204 -0.22 -21.92 6.00
N ILE A 205 -1.20 -21.26 6.59
CA ILE A 205 -1.45 -19.83 6.38
C ILE A 205 -0.70 -19.06 7.45
N VAL A 206 0.20 -18.18 7.01
CA VAL A 206 1.03 -17.38 7.92
C VAL A 206 0.86 -15.91 7.65
N SER A 207 1.01 -15.09 8.71
CA SER A 207 1.10 -13.63 8.62
C SER A 207 2.52 -13.21 8.93
N LEU A 208 3.16 -12.50 8.03
CA LEU A 208 4.46 -11.87 8.21
C LEU A 208 4.23 -10.37 8.42
N ASP A 209 4.45 -9.87 9.63
CA ASP A 209 4.04 -8.55 10.10
C ASP A 209 5.24 -7.71 10.51
N PHE A 210 5.26 -6.43 10.13
CA PHE A 210 6.28 -5.49 10.58
C PHE A 210 6.10 -5.14 12.07
N SER A 211 7.18 -5.25 12.83
CA SER A 211 7.15 -4.94 14.27
C SER A 211 7.19 -3.42 14.51
N ALA A 212 6.08 -2.83 14.94
CA ALA A 212 5.96 -1.42 15.31
C ALA A 212 6.42 -0.46 14.18
N LEU A 213 5.99 -0.70 12.94
CA LEU A 213 6.48 -0.06 11.72
C LEU A 213 6.51 1.48 11.81
N GLU A 214 5.36 2.13 12.04
CA GLU A 214 5.25 3.59 12.04
C GLU A 214 6.09 4.23 13.17
N ALA A 215 6.11 3.61 14.35
CA ALA A 215 6.93 4.09 15.46
C ALA A 215 8.44 3.94 15.21
N ARG A 216 8.86 2.86 14.52
CA ARG A 216 10.26 2.69 14.09
C ARG A 216 10.67 3.70 13.03
N ILE A 217 9.79 3.99 12.09
CA ILE A 217 10.03 5.05 11.09
C ILE A 217 10.34 6.36 11.81
N LEU A 218 9.49 6.78 12.76
CA LEU A 218 9.73 8.03 13.49
C LEU A 218 11.00 8.01 14.35
N LEU A 219 11.29 6.88 15.00
CA LEU A 219 12.55 6.72 15.72
C LEU A 219 13.75 6.91 14.78
N TYR A 220 13.73 6.28 13.61
CA TYR A 220 14.83 6.37 12.65
C TYR A 220 14.94 7.77 12.01
N GLU A 221 13.83 8.45 11.75
CA GLU A 221 13.80 9.84 11.29
C GLU A 221 14.36 10.82 12.37
N SER A 222 14.21 10.47 13.64
CA SER A 222 14.83 11.25 14.73
C SER A 222 16.31 10.95 14.96
N GLY A 223 16.91 10.06 14.15
CA GLY A 223 18.30 9.62 14.28
C GLY A 223 18.52 8.55 15.36
N GLY A 224 17.44 8.03 15.95
CA GLY A 224 17.49 6.92 16.89
C GLY A 224 17.66 5.56 16.18
N THR A 225 18.12 4.59 16.93
CA THR A 225 18.21 3.19 16.46
C THR A 225 17.60 2.25 17.49
N CYS A 226 17.01 1.18 17.00
CA CYS A 226 16.54 0.06 17.79
C CYS A 226 16.77 -1.19 16.95
N GLY A 227 17.66 -2.07 17.38
CA GLY A 227 17.95 -3.32 16.66
C GLY A 227 16.71 -4.20 16.47
N ASP A 228 16.91 -5.49 16.45
CA ASP A 228 15.81 -6.47 16.25
C ASP A 228 14.93 -6.66 17.52
N GLU A 229 15.26 -5.97 18.63
CA GLU A 229 14.47 -6.01 19.86
C GLU A 229 13.10 -5.33 19.71
N ASP A 230 12.20 -5.65 20.65
CA ASP A 230 10.89 -4.99 20.72
C ASP A 230 11.07 -3.50 21.00
N LEU A 231 10.57 -2.65 20.11
CA LEU A 231 10.70 -1.19 20.19
C LEU A 231 10.11 -0.64 21.50
N TYR A 232 8.93 -1.12 21.88
CA TYR A 232 8.24 -0.58 23.06
C TYR A 232 8.92 -1.00 24.36
N GLU A 233 9.55 -2.17 24.41
CA GLU A 233 10.39 -2.60 25.53
C GLU A 233 11.69 -1.79 25.59
N SER A 234 12.30 -1.50 24.44
CA SER A 234 13.47 -0.64 24.37
C SER A 234 13.17 0.77 24.87
N ILE A 235 12.03 1.36 24.44
CA ILE A 235 11.60 2.66 24.93
C ILE A 235 11.28 2.59 26.43
N ALA A 236 10.59 1.53 26.90
CA ALA A 236 10.23 1.36 28.30
C ALA A 236 11.47 1.43 29.21
N ARG A 237 12.54 0.73 28.86
CA ARG A 237 13.83 0.80 29.58
C ARG A 237 14.41 2.21 29.62
N ARG A 238 14.34 2.95 28.50
CA ARG A 238 14.89 4.32 28.43
C ARG A 238 14.10 5.33 29.24
N VAL A 239 12.78 5.17 29.33
CA VAL A 239 11.92 6.10 30.08
C VAL A 239 11.69 5.66 31.54
N GLY A 240 12.27 4.55 31.97
CA GLY A 240 12.12 4.01 33.32
C GLY A 240 10.74 3.40 33.59
N SER A 241 10.03 2.90 32.56
CA SER A 241 8.76 2.20 32.69
C SER A 241 8.97 0.68 32.68
N THR A 242 8.15 -0.02 33.47
CA THR A 242 8.14 -1.50 33.50
C THR A 242 7.08 -2.10 32.58
N SER A 243 6.20 -1.28 31.99
CA SER A 243 5.07 -1.74 31.18
C SER A 243 5.22 -1.39 29.71
N ARG A 244 5.44 -2.40 28.88
CA ARG A 244 5.43 -2.34 27.42
C ARG A 244 4.10 -1.78 26.87
N SER A 245 2.98 -2.21 27.45
CA SER A 245 1.65 -1.80 27.00
C SER A 245 1.37 -0.32 27.23
N ILE A 246 1.83 0.23 28.35
CA ILE A 246 1.75 1.66 28.68
C ILE A 246 2.54 2.48 27.65
N VAL A 247 3.79 2.08 27.38
CA VAL A 247 4.64 2.75 26.39
C VAL A 247 4.01 2.69 25.01
N LYS A 248 3.50 1.52 24.60
CA LYS A 248 2.81 1.38 23.31
C LYS A 248 1.62 2.34 23.21
N ALA A 249 0.79 2.42 24.24
CA ALA A 249 -0.37 3.32 24.27
C ALA A 249 0.06 4.80 24.18
N ALA A 250 1.11 5.19 24.90
CA ALA A 250 1.62 6.56 24.84
C ALA A 250 2.21 6.92 23.47
N VAL A 251 3.02 6.04 22.88
CA VAL A 251 3.58 6.24 21.52
C VAL A 251 2.46 6.36 20.48
N LEU A 252 1.46 5.48 20.53
CA LEU A 252 0.33 5.54 19.60
C LEU A 252 -0.54 6.78 19.83
N ALA A 253 -0.74 7.20 21.08
CA ALA A 253 -1.48 8.41 21.39
C ALA A 253 -0.77 9.67 20.84
N GLU A 254 0.53 9.74 20.93
CA GLU A 254 1.33 10.83 20.36
C GLU A 254 1.25 10.81 18.82
N LEU A 255 1.40 9.64 18.20
CA LEU A 255 1.27 9.45 16.76
C LEU A 255 -0.09 9.88 16.21
N TYR A 256 -1.17 9.44 16.86
CA TYR A 256 -2.53 9.60 16.36
C TYR A 256 -3.29 10.78 16.98
N GLY A 257 -2.67 11.49 17.90
CA GLY A 257 -3.24 12.70 18.50
C GLY A 257 -4.40 12.41 19.45
N SER A 258 -4.32 11.35 20.25
CA SER A 258 -5.31 11.06 21.28
C SER A 258 -5.32 12.13 22.37
N SER A 259 -6.51 12.42 22.94
CA SER A 259 -6.62 13.38 24.01
C SER A 259 -5.85 12.88 25.25
N LYS A 260 -5.06 13.76 25.88
CA LYS A 260 -4.32 13.43 27.11
C LYS A 260 -5.25 12.96 28.24
N ASN A 261 -6.47 13.51 28.30
CA ASN A 261 -7.48 13.08 29.27
C ASN A 261 -7.91 11.62 29.07
N ALA A 262 -8.21 11.25 27.82
CA ALA A 262 -8.60 9.87 27.50
C ALA A 262 -7.44 8.89 27.78
N LEU A 263 -6.22 9.30 27.47
CA LEU A 263 -5.04 8.48 27.71
C LEU A 263 -4.77 8.32 29.21
N ALA A 264 -4.88 9.38 30.02
CA ALA A 264 -4.74 9.35 31.46
C ALA A 264 -5.73 8.37 32.12
N LEU A 265 -6.99 8.43 31.71
CA LEU A 265 -8.04 7.49 32.17
C LEU A 265 -7.71 6.05 31.77
N THR A 266 -7.29 5.83 30.52
CA THR A 266 -6.96 4.47 30.01
C THR A 266 -5.78 3.86 30.76
N LEU A 267 -4.77 4.67 31.11
CA LEU A 267 -3.55 4.22 31.78
C LEU A 267 -3.65 4.25 33.30
N GLY A 268 -4.71 4.80 33.87
CA GLY A 268 -4.86 4.98 35.33
C GLY A 268 -3.81 5.94 35.92
N MET A 269 -3.35 6.94 35.16
CA MET A 269 -2.33 7.90 35.56
C MET A 269 -2.95 9.27 35.86
N SER A 270 -2.34 10.00 36.83
CA SER A 270 -2.64 11.42 36.98
C SER A 270 -2.15 12.21 35.77
N HIS A 271 -2.75 13.37 35.49
CA HIS A 271 -2.35 14.23 34.37
C HIS A 271 -0.89 14.69 34.45
N GLU A 272 -0.38 14.91 35.66
CA GLU A 272 1.00 15.33 35.90
C GLU A 272 1.98 14.20 35.56
N HIS A 273 1.74 13.00 36.09
CA HIS A 273 2.56 11.82 35.81
C HIS A 273 2.52 11.44 34.30
N LEU A 274 1.34 11.54 33.67
CA LEU A 274 1.23 11.29 32.23
C LEU A 274 2.01 12.31 31.42
N SER A 275 1.95 13.60 31.77
CA SER A 275 2.66 14.66 31.04
C SER A 275 4.17 14.49 31.13
N GLU A 276 4.69 14.12 32.30
CA GLU A 276 6.12 13.81 32.48
C GLU A 276 6.50 12.55 31.67
N PHE A 277 5.67 11.53 31.72
CA PHE A 277 5.90 10.28 30.98
C PHE A 277 5.93 10.51 29.45
N ILE A 278 4.95 11.24 28.90
CA ILE A 278 4.93 11.60 27.48
C ILE A 278 6.18 12.39 27.10
N ARG A 279 6.59 13.37 27.92
CA ARG A 279 7.82 14.14 27.68
C ARG A 279 9.04 13.23 27.54
N LYS A 280 9.19 12.21 28.40
CA LYS A 280 10.28 11.23 28.28
C LYS A 280 10.18 10.39 27.00
N VAL A 281 8.98 10.01 26.58
CA VAL A 281 8.75 9.30 25.30
C VAL A 281 9.11 10.18 24.11
N GLU A 282 8.71 11.46 24.12
CA GLU A 282 9.05 12.46 23.09
C GLU A 282 10.57 12.72 23.00
N GLU A 283 11.30 12.58 24.09
CA GLU A 283 12.77 12.68 24.09
C GLU A 283 13.44 11.50 23.36
N VAL A 284 12.80 10.32 23.40
CA VAL A 284 13.28 9.14 22.68
C VAL A 284 12.87 9.17 21.19
N ILE A 285 11.61 9.54 20.90
CA ILE A 285 11.11 9.70 19.53
C ILE A 285 10.91 11.19 19.26
N ASN A 286 12.00 11.89 18.94
CA ASN A 286 11.97 13.33 18.76
C ASN A 286 11.53 13.74 17.36
N THR A 287 10.24 13.94 17.19
CA THR A 287 9.65 14.34 15.91
C THR A 287 9.73 15.84 15.60
N LYS A 288 10.27 16.68 16.49
CA LYS A 288 10.25 18.15 16.35
C LYS A 288 10.92 18.64 15.07
N LYS A 289 12.08 18.07 14.71
CA LYS A 289 12.78 18.46 13.48
C LYS A 289 12.00 18.03 12.24
N LEU A 290 11.45 16.82 12.25
CA LEU A 290 10.60 16.31 11.17
C LEU A 290 9.37 17.22 11.01
N LEU A 291 8.65 17.50 12.09
CA LEU A 291 7.47 18.37 12.08
C LEU A 291 7.79 19.77 11.52
N ALA A 292 8.90 20.38 11.97
CA ALA A 292 9.33 21.69 11.46
C ALA A 292 9.59 21.66 9.94
N SER A 293 10.22 20.60 9.44
CA SER A 293 10.46 20.40 7.99
C SER A 293 9.16 20.24 7.22
N LEU A 294 8.23 19.41 7.71
CA LEU A 294 6.93 19.18 7.07
C LEU A 294 6.07 20.46 7.04
N LYS A 295 6.06 21.24 8.13
CA LYS A 295 5.38 22.54 8.17
C LYS A 295 5.96 23.53 7.17
N LYS A 296 7.29 23.60 7.07
CA LYS A 296 7.97 24.45 6.09
C LYS A 296 7.60 24.04 4.67
N GLN A 297 7.63 22.75 4.37
CA GLN A 297 7.23 22.22 3.07
C GLN A 297 5.77 22.58 2.77
N PHE A 298 4.85 22.30 3.70
CA PHE A 298 3.45 22.62 3.53
C PHE A 298 3.18 24.12 3.28
N SER A 299 3.88 25.00 4.00
CA SER A 299 3.75 26.45 3.81
C SER A 299 4.20 26.91 2.42
N ASN A 300 5.17 26.24 1.82
CA ASN A 300 5.71 26.59 0.51
C ASN A 300 4.91 25.97 -0.65
N GLU A 301 4.44 24.74 -0.47
CA GLU A 301 3.94 23.89 -1.57
C GLU A 301 2.44 23.57 -1.45
N GLY A 302 1.85 23.68 -0.24
CA GLY A 302 0.45 23.31 0.02
C GLY A 302 0.25 21.80 0.25
N TRP A 303 1.31 21.00 0.21
CA TRP A 303 1.32 19.57 0.53
C TRP A 303 2.60 19.17 1.26
N ILE A 304 2.65 17.93 1.75
CA ILE A 304 3.86 17.31 2.28
C ILE A 304 4.24 16.10 1.45
N THR A 305 5.46 15.61 1.63
CA THR A 305 5.89 14.34 1.04
C THR A 305 6.26 13.35 2.14
N ASN A 306 6.09 12.05 1.86
CA ASN A 306 6.68 11.03 2.71
C ASN A 306 8.19 10.89 2.45
N LYS A 307 8.86 9.96 3.14
CA LYS A 307 10.30 9.67 3.01
C LYS A 307 10.80 9.55 1.58
N TYR A 308 9.98 9.02 0.70
CA TYR A 308 10.35 8.65 -0.66
C TYR A 308 9.85 9.63 -1.73
N GLY A 309 9.23 10.74 -1.31
CA GLY A 309 8.75 11.76 -2.23
C GLY A 309 7.28 11.59 -2.68
N ARG A 310 6.52 10.63 -2.12
CA ARG A 310 5.09 10.56 -2.37
C ARG A 310 4.40 11.81 -1.84
N ARG A 311 3.69 12.53 -2.73
CA ARG A 311 2.88 13.69 -2.37
C ARG A 311 1.66 13.28 -1.52
N ILE A 312 1.40 14.06 -0.47
CA ILE A 312 0.31 13.87 0.48
C ILE A 312 -0.43 15.19 0.64
N GLU A 313 -1.70 15.20 0.25
CA GLU A 313 -2.58 16.35 0.43
C GLU A 313 -3.02 16.45 1.91
N VAL A 314 -2.92 17.64 2.49
CA VAL A 314 -3.30 17.88 3.89
C VAL A 314 -4.43 18.89 3.94
N SER A 315 -5.66 18.43 4.11
CA SER A 315 -6.86 19.29 4.17
C SER A 315 -7.05 20.00 5.50
N ARG A 316 -6.51 19.44 6.60
CA ARG A 316 -6.59 19.99 7.96
C ARG A 316 -5.20 20.00 8.58
N PRO A 317 -4.44 21.10 8.42
CA PRO A 317 -3.06 21.18 8.90
C PRO A 317 -3.02 21.29 10.44
N GLN A 318 -2.62 20.21 11.09
CA GLN A 318 -2.36 20.11 12.53
C GLN A 318 -1.07 19.34 12.74
N ASP A 319 -0.35 19.60 13.82
CA ASP A 319 0.96 19.03 14.09
C ASP A 319 0.98 17.50 14.07
N ASN A 320 0.02 16.87 14.75
CA ASN A 320 -0.15 15.43 14.76
C ASN A 320 -0.54 14.87 13.39
N ILE A 321 -1.32 15.61 12.57
CA ILE A 321 -1.70 15.17 11.22
C ILE A 321 -0.49 15.10 10.30
N PHE A 322 0.40 16.08 10.34
CA PHE A 322 1.64 16.08 9.54
C PHE A 322 2.50 14.84 9.84
N VAL A 323 2.78 14.61 11.11
CA VAL A 323 3.62 13.47 11.55
C VAL A 323 2.95 12.13 11.25
N ASN A 324 1.64 12.03 11.54
CA ASN A 324 0.86 10.83 11.29
C ASN A 324 0.83 10.47 9.80
N TYR A 325 0.48 11.44 8.93
CA TYR A 325 0.41 11.20 7.48
C TYR A 325 1.77 10.83 6.90
N TYR A 326 2.84 11.49 7.36
CA TYR A 326 4.20 11.12 6.99
C TYR A 326 4.53 9.68 7.38
N ALA A 327 4.30 9.31 8.66
CA ALA A 327 4.61 7.98 9.17
C ALA A 327 3.78 6.89 8.49
N GLN A 328 2.47 7.10 8.33
CA GLN A 328 1.57 6.16 7.64
C GLN A 328 1.96 5.96 6.18
N SER A 329 2.18 7.06 5.45
CA SER A 329 2.50 6.99 4.02
C SER A 329 3.86 6.34 3.79
N THR A 330 4.86 6.69 4.62
CA THR A 330 6.17 6.04 4.59
C THR A 330 6.05 4.56 4.94
N GLY A 331 5.21 4.21 5.93
CA GLY A 331 4.97 2.83 6.36
C GLY A 331 4.36 1.96 5.25
N VAL A 332 3.44 2.51 4.48
CA VAL A 332 2.89 1.80 3.30
C VAL A 332 4.00 1.47 2.29
N ASP A 333 4.84 2.45 1.96
CA ASP A 333 5.90 2.22 0.98
C ASP A 333 6.98 1.28 1.50
N VAL A 334 7.37 1.40 2.78
CA VAL A 334 8.29 0.46 3.45
C VAL A 334 7.73 -0.97 3.43
N SER A 335 6.46 -1.16 3.77
CA SER A 335 5.85 -2.49 3.81
C SER A 335 5.75 -3.12 2.42
N LEU A 336 5.24 -2.40 1.43
CA LEU A 336 5.09 -2.91 0.07
C LEU A 336 6.46 -3.22 -0.58
N TYR A 337 7.43 -2.33 -0.42
CA TYR A 337 8.80 -2.56 -0.89
C TYR A 337 9.44 -3.76 -0.18
N GLY A 338 9.35 -3.79 1.15
CA GLY A 338 9.95 -4.84 1.96
C GLY A 338 9.37 -6.21 1.65
N PHE A 339 8.06 -6.33 1.52
CA PHE A 339 7.41 -7.60 1.15
C PHE A 339 7.75 -8.05 -0.27
N ASN A 340 7.82 -7.12 -1.23
CA ASN A 340 8.27 -7.47 -2.59
C ASN A 340 9.70 -8.02 -2.58
N LYS A 341 10.59 -7.38 -1.82
CA LYS A 341 11.97 -7.84 -1.66
C LYS A 341 12.04 -9.24 -1.03
N ILE A 342 11.28 -9.47 0.04
CA ILE A 342 11.20 -10.79 0.71
C ILE A 342 10.71 -11.87 -0.25
N LEU A 343 9.66 -11.61 -1.03
CA LEU A 343 9.15 -12.57 -2.00
C LEU A 343 10.17 -12.88 -3.11
N ASN A 344 10.94 -11.87 -3.55
CA ASN A 344 12.00 -12.07 -4.52
C ASN A 344 13.16 -12.92 -3.96
N GLU A 345 13.50 -12.74 -2.68
CA GLU A 345 14.53 -13.53 -1.98
C GLU A 345 14.06 -14.98 -1.74
N LEU A 346 12.80 -15.16 -1.33
CA LEU A 346 12.23 -16.47 -1.07
C LEU A 346 11.89 -17.26 -2.35
N GLY A 347 11.53 -16.57 -3.43
CA GLY A 347 10.91 -17.17 -4.60
C GLY A 347 9.46 -17.60 -4.35
N LEU A 348 8.69 -17.78 -5.40
CA LEU A 348 7.26 -18.11 -5.31
C LEU A 348 6.96 -19.62 -5.40
N ASP A 349 7.97 -20.48 -5.56
CA ASP A 349 7.72 -21.93 -5.50
C ASP A 349 7.34 -22.37 -4.09
N GLY A 350 6.13 -22.88 -3.92
CA GLY A 350 5.57 -23.30 -2.64
C GLY A 350 5.22 -22.14 -1.69
N ILE A 351 5.29 -20.88 -2.16
CA ILE A 351 4.91 -19.70 -1.38
C ILE A 351 3.94 -18.86 -2.25
N ARG A 352 2.73 -18.69 -1.76
CA ARG A 352 1.67 -17.95 -2.46
C ARG A 352 1.27 -16.71 -1.65
N PRO A 353 1.61 -15.51 -2.07
CA PRO A 353 1.11 -14.30 -1.43
C PRO A 353 -0.39 -14.16 -1.69
N LEU A 354 -1.17 -13.95 -0.61
CA LEU A 354 -2.61 -13.90 -0.67
C LEU A 354 -3.17 -12.49 -0.47
N PHE A 355 -2.74 -11.82 0.59
CA PHE A 355 -3.27 -10.53 0.99
C PHE A 355 -2.19 -9.65 1.61
N VAL A 356 -2.32 -8.34 1.40
CA VAL A 356 -1.65 -7.32 2.21
C VAL A 356 -2.67 -6.76 3.19
N LEU A 357 -2.40 -6.85 4.48
CA LEU A 357 -3.28 -6.42 5.55
C LEU A 357 -2.54 -5.39 6.42
N HIS A 358 -2.74 -4.10 6.13
CA HIS A 358 -1.97 -3.01 6.73
C HIS A 358 -0.46 -3.18 6.51
N ASP A 359 0.29 -3.48 7.56
CA ASP A 359 1.72 -3.75 7.59
C ASP A 359 2.06 -5.25 7.71
N ALA A 360 1.11 -6.12 7.35
CA ALA A 360 1.28 -7.56 7.29
C ALA A 360 1.05 -8.14 5.90
N LEU A 361 1.84 -9.17 5.54
CA LEU A 361 1.66 -9.99 4.35
C LEU A 361 1.15 -11.38 4.75
N ILE A 362 0.00 -11.78 4.21
CA ILE A 362 -0.56 -13.11 4.43
C ILE A 362 -0.13 -14.03 3.30
N LEU A 363 0.48 -15.15 3.68
CA LEU A 363 1.04 -16.16 2.79
C LEU A 363 0.38 -17.52 3.02
N ASP A 364 0.19 -18.25 1.94
CA ASP A 364 -0.08 -19.69 1.93
C ASP A 364 1.25 -20.39 1.60
N VAL A 365 1.76 -21.15 2.54
CA VAL A 365 3.12 -21.68 2.51
C VAL A 365 3.07 -23.20 2.57
N ARG A 366 3.71 -23.85 1.60
CA ARG A 366 3.91 -25.31 1.58
C ARG A 366 4.83 -25.73 2.74
N GLU A 367 4.61 -26.90 3.31
CA GLU A 367 5.29 -27.40 4.51
C GLU A 367 6.82 -27.30 4.43
N ASP A 368 7.41 -27.77 3.32
CA ASP A 368 8.86 -27.75 3.08
C ASP A 368 9.47 -26.33 3.00
N ARG A 369 8.63 -25.29 2.83
CA ARG A 369 9.03 -23.88 2.71
C ARG A 369 8.84 -23.08 4.01
N LEU A 370 8.18 -23.62 5.02
CA LEU A 370 7.88 -22.90 6.27
C LEU A 370 9.15 -22.37 6.95
N LYS A 371 10.20 -23.19 7.06
CA LYS A 371 11.48 -22.78 7.66
C LYS A 371 12.14 -21.61 6.93
N ASN A 372 11.98 -21.53 5.61
CA ASN A 372 12.51 -20.41 4.82
C ASN A 372 11.78 -19.11 5.19
N VAL A 373 10.45 -19.15 5.32
CA VAL A 373 9.67 -17.98 5.74
C VAL A 373 9.97 -17.61 7.20
N GLU A 374 10.09 -18.57 8.09
CA GLU A 374 10.46 -18.37 9.51
C GLU A 374 11.84 -17.73 9.68
N SER A 375 12.75 -17.93 8.73
CA SER A 375 14.09 -17.32 8.74
C SER A 375 14.08 -15.83 8.41
N MET A 376 13.00 -15.29 7.83
CA MET A 376 12.84 -13.87 7.52
C MET A 376 12.55 -13.07 8.78
N LYS A 377 13.58 -12.67 9.51
CA LYS A 377 13.45 -11.92 10.77
C LYS A 377 13.42 -10.41 10.59
N SER A 378 13.97 -9.91 9.53
CA SER A 378 14.03 -8.46 9.26
C SER A 378 14.28 -8.20 7.76
N VAL A 379 13.96 -6.99 7.31
CA VAL A 379 14.19 -6.55 5.93
C VAL A 379 14.82 -5.15 5.90
N SER A 380 15.76 -4.95 4.98
CA SER A 380 16.34 -3.64 4.67
C SER A 380 15.55 -2.98 3.55
N VAL A 381 15.26 -1.70 3.72
CA VAL A 381 14.58 -0.87 2.71
C VAL A 381 15.44 0.37 2.39
N PRO A 382 15.30 0.96 1.19
CA PRO A 382 16.08 2.15 0.82
C PRO A 382 15.89 3.30 1.81
N GLY A 383 16.92 4.12 1.98
CA GLY A 383 16.86 5.33 2.80
C GLY A 383 16.94 5.11 4.31
N TYR A 384 17.08 3.86 4.77
CA TYR A 384 17.32 3.50 6.18
C TYR A 384 18.55 2.62 6.32
N SER A 385 19.42 2.95 7.27
CA SER A 385 20.56 2.11 7.65
C SER A 385 20.18 0.93 8.54
N SER A 386 19.10 1.10 9.32
CA SER A 386 18.55 0.06 10.19
C SER A 386 17.57 -0.82 9.43
N LYS A 387 17.55 -2.12 9.77
CA LYS A 387 16.56 -3.07 9.27
C LYS A 387 15.23 -2.91 10.00
N PHE A 388 14.17 -3.34 9.37
CA PHE A 388 12.84 -3.42 9.97
C PHE A 388 12.55 -4.87 10.38
N PRO A 389 12.38 -5.15 11.69
CA PRO A 389 12.08 -6.49 12.18
C PRO A 389 10.69 -6.96 11.75
N LEU A 390 10.60 -8.27 11.54
CA LEU A 390 9.39 -8.97 11.13
C LEU A 390 8.99 -9.99 12.20
N LYS A 391 7.69 -10.15 12.37
CA LYS A 391 7.09 -11.16 13.25
C LYS A 391 6.25 -12.10 12.39
N LEU A 392 6.48 -13.39 12.54
CA LEU A 392 5.66 -14.42 11.93
C LEU A 392 4.58 -14.88 12.91
N GLU A 393 3.35 -14.98 12.45
CA GLU A 393 2.22 -15.54 13.19
C GLU A 393 1.52 -16.60 12.32
N MET A 394 1.26 -17.76 12.90
CA MET A 394 0.43 -18.79 12.27
C MET A 394 -1.04 -18.38 12.42
N LEU A 395 -1.79 -18.25 11.31
CA LEU A 395 -3.19 -17.83 11.33
C LEU A 395 -4.17 -18.99 11.50
N GLN A 396 -3.74 -20.22 11.23
CA GLN A 396 -4.51 -21.41 11.55
C GLN A 396 -4.20 -21.85 12.98
N GLY A 397 -5.25 -22.05 13.78
CA GLY A 397 -5.14 -22.85 14.98
C GLY A 397 -4.73 -24.28 14.61
N GLN A 398 -3.81 -24.84 15.35
CA GLN A 398 -3.48 -26.27 15.32
C GLN A 398 -4.73 -27.11 15.54
#